data_81dfdb43729ff716b8e579a43235ab1b
#
_entry.id   81dfdb43729ff716b8e579a43235ab1b
#
_cell.length_a   1.000
_cell.length_b   1.000
_cell.length_c   1.000
_cell.angle_alpha   90.00
_cell.angle_beta   90.00
_cell.angle_gamma   90.00
#
_symmetry.space_group_name_H-M   'P 1'
#
loop_
_entity.id
_entity.type
_entity.pdbx_description
1 polymer ?
#
loop_
_entity_poly.entity_id
_entity_poly.type
_entity_poly.pdbx_seq_one_letter_code
_entity_poly.pdbx_strand_id
1 'polypeptide(L)'
;FIVGSSNDLAYAACQAVAAHPGEKYNPLYLYGGSGLGKTHLMQAVGNEIIKKQPSARVLYITTETFVNEFLDSIRFKKKGFSDKYRNVDVLIVDDMQFIAGKEKTQDEFFHTFNDLHQNNKQIIISSDKPPKSIPTLTDRLRSRFEWGMAIDIQMPDYETRCAIVKAKAELSNTELDSDVIEYLATNFKTNIRELEGALNRLLAYAEMQNFTPDLAADEGILGDIKRNRPQHITAKQIIDKTARYYNIDVKDMCSSRRDKFIAMPRQIAMFLLRSELKMSFPK
;
A
#
# COMPACT_ATOMS: atom_id res chain seq x y z
N PHE A 1 16.46 0.38 0.21
CA PHE A 1 15.48 -0.51 0.85
C PHE A 1 16.12 -1.19 2.05
N ILE A 2 15.46 -1.14 3.20
CA ILE A 2 15.95 -1.78 4.44
C ILE A 2 15.31 -3.16 4.56
N VAL A 3 16.16 -4.17 4.65
CA VAL A 3 15.72 -5.57 4.79
C VAL A 3 15.58 -5.91 6.27
N GLY A 4 14.45 -6.54 6.61
CA GLY A 4 14.13 -7.05 7.94
C GLY A 4 13.30 -8.32 7.83
N SER A 5 12.95 -8.92 8.96
CA SER A 5 12.21 -10.19 9.03
C SER A 5 10.87 -10.18 8.30
N SER A 6 10.26 -9.01 8.16
CA SER A 6 8.94 -8.82 7.49
C SER A 6 8.99 -8.76 5.96
N ASN A 7 10.17 -8.64 5.36
CA ASN A 7 10.34 -8.42 3.92
C ASN A 7 11.53 -9.14 3.30
N ASP A 8 12.28 -9.93 4.05
CA ASP A 8 13.47 -10.66 3.60
C ASP A 8 13.17 -11.61 2.44
N LEU A 9 12.07 -12.37 2.53
CA LEU A 9 11.64 -13.28 1.46
C LEU A 9 11.30 -12.52 0.17
N ALA A 10 10.59 -11.37 0.30
CA ALA A 10 10.26 -10.53 -0.85
C ALA A 10 11.52 -9.95 -1.49
N TYR A 11 12.47 -9.51 -0.67
CA TYR A 11 13.75 -9.00 -1.15
C TYR A 11 14.55 -10.09 -1.87
N ALA A 12 14.67 -11.30 -1.28
CA ALA A 12 15.38 -12.41 -1.90
C ALA A 12 14.75 -12.84 -3.23
N ALA A 13 13.42 -12.90 -3.31
CA ALA A 13 12.72 -13.21 -4.56
C ALA A 13 12.95 -12.14 -5.62
N CYS A 14 12.91 -10.86 -5.25
CA CYS A 14 13.23 -9.74 -6.14
C CYS A 14 14.66 -9.81 -6.67
N GLN A 15 15.63 -10.16 -5.83
CA GLN A 15 17.01 -10.37 -6.27
C GLN A 15 17.13 -11.54 -7.26
N ALA A 16 16.43 -12.66 -7.01
CA ALA A 16 16.44 -13.81 -7.90
C ALA A 16 15.83 -13.48 -9.26
N VAL A 17 14.73 -12.71 -9.29
CA VAL A 17 14.10 -12.25 -10.54
C VAL A 17 14.99 -11.25 -11.28
N ALA A 18 15.67 -10.34 -10.57
CA ALA A 18 16.60 -9.40 -11.18
C ALA A 18 17.86 -10.06 -11.76
N ALA A 19 18.22 -11.24 -11.23
CA ALA A 19 19.33 -12.04 -11.75
C ALA A 19 18.94 -12.87 -12.99
N HIS A 20 17.73 -13.44 -12.99
CA HIS A 20 17.24 -14.38 -13.99
C HIS A 20 15.78 -14.07 -14.38
N PRO A 21 15.52 -12.95 -15.06
CA PRO A 21 14.15 -12.55 -15.43
C PRO A 21 13.53 -13.57 -16.41
N GLY A 22 12.28 -13.94 -16.15
CA GLY A 22 11.51 -14.91 -16.93
C GLY A 22 11.76 -16.37 -16.58
N GLU A 23 12.83 -16.68 -15.83
CA GLU A 23 13.19 -18.06 -15.48
C GLU A 23 12.68 -18.49 -14.10
N LYS A 24 12.72 -17.56 -13.13
CA LYS A 24 12.31 -17.83 -11.74
C LYS A 24 11.17 -16.94 -11.33
N TYR A 25 10.23 -17.50 -10.56
CA TYR A 25 9.12 -16.75 -9.94
C TYR A 25 8.37 -15.86 -10.96
N ASN A 26 7.79 -16.49 -11.97
CA ASN A 26 7.03 -15.79 -13.00
C ASN A 26 5.55 -16.25 -13.03
N PRO A 27 4.59 -15.41 -12.63
CA PRO A 27 4.76 -14.05 -12.14
C PRO A 27 5.34 -13.97 -10.72
N LEU A 28 6.00 -12.86 -10.39
CA LEU A 28 6.27 -12.46 -9.02
C LEU A 28 5.12 -11.55 -8.55
N TYR A 29 4.38 -11.96 -7.54
CA TYR A 29 3.23 -11.24 -7.01
C TYR A 29 3.51 -10.77 -5.58
N LEU A 30 3.72 -9.46 -5.39
CA LEU A 30 3.99 -8.85 -4.10
C LEU A 30 2.70 -8.24 -3.53
N TYR A 31 2.26 -8.66 -2.36
CA TYR A 31 1.08 -8.08 -1.75
C TYR A 31 1.33 -7.67 -0.30
N GLY A 32 0.44 -6.85 0.23
CA GLY A 32 0.52 -6.32 1.58
C GLY A 32 -0.03 -4.92 1.68
N GLY A 33 -0.17 -4.40 2.87
CA GLY A 33 -0.74 -3.08 3.15
C GLY A 33 -0.08 -1.93 2.37
N SER A 34 -0.73 -0.78 2.36
CA SER A 34 -0.17 0.41 1.72
C SER A 34 1.10 0.88 2.43
N GLY A 35 2.09 1.36 1.67
CA GLY A 35 3.32 1.96 2.21
C GLY A 35 4.36 0.96 2.72
N LEU A 36 4.28 -0.34 2.38
CA LEU A 36 5.23 -1.37 2.82
C LEU A 36 6.44 -1.54 1.88
N GLY A 37 6.59 -0.71 0.87
CA GLY A 37 7.75 -0.73 -0.03
C GLY A 37 7.59 -1.64 -1.26
N LYS A 38 6.38 -2.15 -1.58
CA LYS A 38 6.13 -2.96 -2.79
C LYS A 38 6.63 -2.29 -4.07
N THR A 39 6.16 -1.07 -4.31
CA THR A 39 6.57 -0.26 -5.48
C THR A 39 8.08 -0.05 -5.52
N HIS A 40 8.71 0.22 -4.37
CA HIS A 40 10.16 0.40 -4.25
C HIS A 40 10.91 -0.86 -4.71
N LEU A 41 10.50 -2.03 -4.20
CA LEU A 41 11.12 -3.31 -4.59
C LEU A 41 10.98 -3.58 -6.09
N MET A 42 9.78 -3.41 -6.64
CA MET A 42 9.53 -3.66 -8.07
C MET A 42 10.35 -2.74 -8.97
N GLN A 43 10.42 -1.45 -8.62
CA GLN A 43 11.24 -0.48 -9.37
C GLN A 43 12.74 -0.78 -9.25
N ALA A 44 13.20 -1.23 -8.07
CA ALA A 44 14.57 -1.66 -7.88
C ALA A 44 14.93 -2.88 -8.75
N VAL A 45 14.01 -3.85 -8.89
CA VAL A 45 14.18 -4.97 -9.83
C VAL A 45 14.31 -4.49 -11.27
N GLY A 46 13.40 -3.62 -11.70
CA GLY A 46 13.45 -3.06 -13.06
C GLY A 46 14.77 -2.31 -13.35
N ASN A 47 15.20 -1.48 -12.42
CA ASN A 47 16.45 -0.74 -12.53
C ASN A 47 17.67 -1.67 -12.56
N GLU A 48 17.70 -2.71 -11.73
CA GLU A 48 18.81 -3.68 -11.73
C GLU A 48 18.88 -4.49 -13.03
N ILE A 49 17.73 -4.87 -13.61
CA ILE A 49 17.68 -5.54 -14.91
C ILE A 49 18.23 -4.63 -16.00
N ILE A 50 17.79 -3.36 -16.07
CA ILE A 50 18.30 -2.40 -17.07
C ILE A 50 19.80 -2.19 -16.89
N LYS A 51 20.29 -2.11 -15.66
CA LYS A 51 21.71 -1.94 -15.37
C LYS A 51 22.54 -3.13 -15.88
N LYS A 52 22.04 -4.37 -15.73
CA LYS A 52 22.71 -5.58 -16.20
C LYS A 52 22.53 -5.81 -17.70
N GLN A 53 21.38 -5.46 -18.23
CA GLN A 53 20.99 -5.65 -19.64
C GLN A 53 20.40 -4.36 -20.19
N PRO A 54 21.23 -3.41 -20.66
CA PRO A 54 20.75 -2.10 -21.13
C PRO A 54 19.80 -2.17 -22.35
N SER A 55 19.77 -3.29 -23.07
CA SER A 55 18.84 -3.52 -24.18
C SER A 55 17.48 -4.06 -23.75
N ALA A 56 17.32 -4.46 -22.49
CA ALA A 56 16.07 -5.00 -21.97
C ALA A 56 14.97 -3.92 -21.93
N ARG A 57 13.83 -4.26 -22.46
CA ARG A 57 12.63 -3.40 -22.45
C ARG A 57 11.84 -3.65 -21.18
N VAL A 58 12.05 -2.82 -20.18
CA VAL A 58 11.33 -2.85 -18.90
C VAL A 58 10.23 -1.81 -18.91
N LEU A 59 8.99 -2.23 -18.74
CA LEU A 59 7.82 -1.33 -18.66
C LEU A 59 7.22 -1.39 -17.26
N TYR A 60 7.24 -0.25 -16.57
CA TYR A 60 6.51 -0.05 -15.31
C TYR A 60 5.24 0.76 -15.56
N ILE A 61 4.12 0.25 -15.07
CA ILE A 61 2.81 0.91 -15.16
C ILE A 61 2.00 0.70 -13.87
N THR A 62 1.02 1.55 -13.64
CA THR A 62 -0.06 1.27 -12.68
C THR A 62 -1.21 0.58 -13.41
N THR A 63 -1.98 -0.23 -12.67
CA THR A 63 -3.20 -0.84 -13.21
C THR A 63 -4.18 0.21 -13.73
N GLU A 64 -4.26 1.37 -13.08
CA GLU A 64 -5.11 2.47 -13.54
C GLU A 64 -4.69 2.99 -14.91
N THR A 65 -3.39 3.15 -15.14
CA THR A 65 -2.85 3.54 -16.45
C THR A 65 -3.21 2.51 -17.52
N PHE A 66 -3.03 1.21 -17.23
CA PHE A 66 -3.41 0.14 -18.15
C PHE A 66 -4.91 0.19 -18.51
N VAL A 67 -5.78 0.34 -17.50
CA VAL A 67 -7.22 0.46 -17.69
C VAL A 67 -7.58 1.64 -18.58
N ASN A 68 -7.04 2.82 -18.28
CA ASN A 68 -7.36 4.04 -19.01
C ASN A 68 -6.89 3.96 -20.47
N GLU A 69 -5.66 3.50 -20.71
CA GLU A 69 -5.15 3.32 -22.06
C GLU A 69 -5.92 2.26 -22.85
N PHE A 70 -6.38 1.18 -22.20
CA PHE A 70 -7.22 0.19 -22.86
C PHE A 70 -8.58 0.76 -23.25
N LEU A 71 -9.23 1.48 -22.35
CA LEU A 71 -10.51 2.14 -22.64
C LEU A 71 -10.38 3.17 -23.78
N ASP A 72 -9.31 3.94 -23.76
CA ASP A 72 -9.00 4.90 -24.83
C ASP A 72 -8.74 4.20 -26.17
N SER A 73 -8.07 3.04 -26.15
CA SER A 73 -7.81 2.26 -27.37
C SER A 73 -9.11 1.78 -28.03
N ILE A 74 -10.07 1.38 -27.23
CA ILE A 74 -11.41 0.99 -27.72
C ILE A 74 -12.18 2.21 -28.22
N ARG A 75 -12.24 3.27 -27.40
CA ARG A 75 -13.02 4.48 -27.69
C ARG A 75 -12.56 5.19 -28.95
N PHE A 76 -11.27 5.31 -29.13
CA PHE A 76 -10.65 6.04 -30.23
C PHE A 76 -10.10 5.14 -31.34
N LYS A 77 -10.35 3.82 -31.26
CA LYS A 77 -9.85 2.81 -32.20
C LYS A 77 -8.31 2.93 -32.44
N LYS A 78 -7.58 3.24 -31.37
CA LYS A 78 -6.12 3.36 -31.43
C LYS A 78 -5.49 1.98 -31.62
N LYS A 79 -4.66 1.84 -32.64
CA LYS A 79 -3.82 0.64 -32.85
C LYS A 79 -2.60 0.68 -31.96
N GLY A 80 -2.01 -0.50 -31.66
CA GLY A 80 -0.74 -0.62 -30.97
C GLY A 80 -0.80 -0.73 -29.45
N PHE A 81 -2.00 -0.77 -28.85
CA PHE A 81 -2.14 -0.99 -27.41
C PHE A 81 -1.50 -2.33 -26.99
N SER A 82 -1.90 -3.42 -27.62
CA SER A 82 -1.36 -4.75 -27.31
C SER A 82 0.14 -4.83 -27.57
N ASP A 83 0.64 -4.20 -28.66
CA ASP A 83 2.06 -4.19 -28.98
C ASP A 83 2.90 -3.49 -27.90
N LYS A 84 2.40 -2.40 -27.32
CA LYS A 84 3.06 -1.67 -26.23
C LYS A 84 3.33 -2.58 -25.02
N TYR A 85 2.36 -3.40 -24.65
CA TYR A 85 2.41 -4.22 -23.44
C TYR A 85 2.98 -5.63 -23.65
N ARG A 86 2.89 -6.16 -24.89
CA ARG A 86 3.35 -7.51 -25.20
C ARG A 86 4.77 -7.57 -25.75
N ASN A 87 5.30 -6.44 -26.26
CA ASN A 87 6.65 -6.34 -26.80
C ASN A 87 7.68 -5.84 -25.75
N VAL A 88 7.60 -6.34 -24.53
CA VAL A 88 8.52 -6.00 -23.44
C VAL A 88 9.22 -7.25 -22.91
N ASP A 89 10.36 -7.09 -22.28
CA ASP A 89 11.09 -8.20 -21.64
C ASP A 89 10.66 -8.35 -20.19
N VAL A 90 10.26 -7.23 -19.56
CA VAL A 90 9.73 -7.22 -18.19
C VAL A 90 8.53 -6.27 -18.12
N LEU A 91 7.40 -6.79 -17.65
CA LEU A 91 6.20 -6.01 -17.36
C LEU A 91 6.02 -5.91 -15.83
N ILE A 92 6.03 -4.70 -15.32
CA ILE A 92 5.82 -4.40 -13.90
C ILE A 92 4.49 -3.66 -13.77
N VAL A 93 3.52 -4.24 -13.06
CA VAL A 93 2.17 -3.68 -12.89
C VAL A 93 1.91 -3.43 -11.41
N ASP A 94 1.74 -2.18 -11.07
CA ASP A 94 1.47 -1.75 -9.69
C ASP A 94 -0.03 -1.63 -9.43
N ASP A 95 -0.42 -1.90 -8.17
CA ASP A 95 -1.77 -1.72 -7.67
C ASP A 95 -2.85 -2.52 -8.42
N MET A 96 -2.63 -3.82 -8.61
CA MET A 96 -3.51 -4.73 -9.36
C MET A 96 -4.94 -4.80 -8.81
N GLN A 97 -5.19 -4.45 -7.55
CA GLN A 97 -6.54 -4.40 -6.98
C GLN A 97 -7.49 -3.48 -7.75
N PHE A 98 -6.99 -2.48 -8.48
CA PHE A 98 -7.82 -1.57 -9.27
C PHE A 98 -8.38 -2.15 -10.57
N ILE A 99 -8.02 -3.40 -10.92
CA ILE A 99 -8.64 -4.13 -12.03
C ILE A 99 -10.01 -4.74 -11.66
N ALA A 100 -10.34 -4.75 -10.36
CA ALA A 100 -11.59 -5.28 -9.83
C ALA A 100 -12.81 -4.66 -10.53
N GLY A 101 -13.80 -5.50 -10.91
CA GLY A 101 -15.04 -5.06 -11.54
C GLY A 101 -14.92 -4.62 -13.02
N LYS A 102 -13.74 -4.74 -13.64
CA LYS A 102 -13.50 -4.30 -15.03
C LYS A 102 -13.30 -5.51 -15.97
N GLU A 103 -14.35 -6.28 -16.20
CA GLU A 103 -14.29 -7.56 -16.94
C GLU A 103 -13.53 -7.49 -18.26
N LYS A 104 -13.87 -6.53 -19.13
CA LYS A 104 -13.18 -6.37 -20.44
C LYS A 104 -11.69 -6.09 -20.30
N THR A 105 -11.31 -5.32 -19.28
CA THR A 105 -9.90 -5.05 -19.02
C THR A 105 -9.20 -6.27 -18.44
N GLN A 106 -9.90 -7.05 -17.60
CA GLN A 106 -9.38 -8.33 -17.11
C GLN A 106 -9.11 -9.31 -18.23
N ASP A 107 -9.99 -9.35 -19.24
CA ASP A 107 -9.82 -10.18 -20.42
C ASP A 107 -8.58 -9.78 -21.22
N GLU A 108 -8.41 -8.49 -21.49
CA GLU A 108 -7.24 -7.99 -22.21
C GLU A 108 -5.94 -8.22 -21.42
N PHE A 109 -5.99 -8.02 -20.10
CA PHE A 109 -4.83 -8.30 -19.26
C PHE A 109 -4.49 -9.79 -19.24
N PHE A 110 -5.48 -10.66 -19.24
CA PHE A 110 -5.27 -12.11 -19.33
C PHE A 110 -4.57 -12.51 -20.64
N HIS A 111 -4.95 -11.91 -21.77
CA HIS A 111 -4.26 -12.15 -23.04
C HIS A 111 -2.82 -11.63 -23.03
N THR A 112 -2.61 -10.43 -22.49
CA THR A 112 -1.28 -9.84 -22.32
C THR A 112 -0.40 -10.70 -21.43
N PHE A 113 -0.94 -11.16 -20.29
CA PHE A 113 -0.24 -12.05 -19.37
C PHE A 113 0.20 -13.36 -20.05
N ASN A 114 -0.73 -14.03 -20.77
CA ASN A 114 -0.41 -15.31 -21.42
C ASN A 114 0.66 -15.13 -22.49
N ASP A 115 0.57 -14.07 -23.30
CA ASP A 115 1.55 -13.80 -24.34
C ASP A 115 2.97 -13.59 -23.77
N LEU A 116 3.10 -12.76 -22.73
CA LEU A 116 4.36 -12.55 -22.04
C LEU A 116 4.89 -13.82 -21.39
N HIS A 117 4.04 -14.54 -20.68
CA HIS A 117 4.44 -15.75 -19.95
C HIS A 117 4.90 -16.87 -20.90
N GLN A 118 4.19 -17.09 -22.02
CA GLN A 118 4.56 -18.08 -23.04
C GLN A 118 5.90 -17.76 -23.73
N ASN A 119 6.25 -16.48 -23.81
CA ASN A 119 7.52 -16.01 -24.37
C ASN A 119 8.62 -15.85 -23.31
N ASN A 120 8.44 -16.42 -22.11
CA ASN A 120 9.37 -16.33 -20.98
C ASN A 120 9.74 -14.88 -20.61
N LYS A 121 8.80 -13.94 -20.76
CA LYS A 121 8.96 -12.55 -20.31
C LYS A 121 8.57 -12.44 -18.85
N GLN A 122 9.31 -11.67 -18.08
CA GLN A 122 9.05 -11.50 -16.65
C GLN A 122 7.82 -10.65 -16.40
N ILE A 123 6.96 -11.10 -15.50
CA ILE A 123 5.81 -10.34 -15.00
C ILE A 123 5.99 -10.14 -13.51
N ILE A 124 5.86 -8.89 -13.06
CA ILE A 124 5.90 -8.52 -11.64
C ILE A 124 4.62 -7.73 -11.33
N ILE A 125 3.92 -8.11 -10.29
CA ILE A 125 2.63 -7.53 -9.93
C ILE A 125 2.65 -7.13 -8.47
N SER A 126 2.09 -5.95 -8.14
CA SER A 126 1.77 -5.61 -6.76
C SER A 126 0.27 -5.49 -6.51
N SER A 127 -0.12 -5.67 -5.26
CA SER A 127 -1.49 -5.46 -4.80
C SER A 127 -1.52 -5.13 -3.29
N ASP A 128 -2.62 -4.58 -2.82
CA ASP A 128 -2.89 -4.45 -1.39
C ASP A 128 -3.41 -5.75 -0.75
N LYS A 129 -3.77 -6.74 -1.58
CA LYS A 129 -4.41 -8.00 -1.17
C LYS A 129 -3.86 -9.20 -1.95
N PRO A 130 -3.91 -10.40 -1.37
CA PRO A 130 -3.63 -11.62 -2.12
C PRO A 130 -4.67 -11.82 -3.23
N PRO A 131 -4.35 -12.56 -4.32
CA PRO A 131 -5.24 -12.74 -5.47
C PRO A 131 -6.65 -13.23 -5.09
N LYS A 132 -6.75 -14.13 -4.10
CA LYS A 132 -8.04 -14.66 -3.60
C LYS A 132 -8.95 -13.60 -2.99
N SER A 133 -8.40 -12.51 -2.49
CA SER A 133 -9.13 -11.46 -1.79
C SER A 133 -9.47 -10.27 -2.67
N ILE A 134 -9.05 -10.25 -3.94
CA ILE A 134 -9.46 -9.22 -4.89
C ILE A 134 -10.91 -9.50 -5.31
N PRO A 135 -11.86 -8.59 -4.98
CA PRO A 135 -13.26 -8.82 -5.35
C PRO A 135 -13.42 -8.82 -6.87
N THR A 136 -14.34 -9.63 -7.37
CA THR A 136 -14.69 -9.72 -8.81
C THR A 136 -13.52 -10.02 -9.76
N LEU A 137 -12.40 -10.53 -9.23
CA LEU A 137 -11.32 -11.05 -10.07
C LEU A 137 -11.74 -12.38 -10.69
N THR A 138 -11.61 -12.49 -12.00
CA THR A 138 -11.95 -13.73 -12.74
C THR A 138 -11.05 -14.88 -12.30
N ASP A 139 -11.60 -16.09 -12.22
CA ASP A 139 -10.88 -17.29 -11.77
C ASP A 139 -9.64 -17.57 -12.63
N ARG A 140 -9.71 -17.30 -13.93
CA ARG A 140 -8.58 -17.46 -14.85
C ARG A 140 -7.42 -16.53 -14.53
N LEU A 141 -7.67 -15.25 -14.17
CA LEU A 141 -6.60 -14.33 -13.73
C LEU A 141 -6.08 -14.69 -12.36
N ARG A 142 -6.98 -15.06 -11.43
CA ARG A 142 -6.60 -15.53 -10.10
C ARG A 142 -5.62 -16.69 -10.18
N SER A 143 -5.97 -17.71 -10.96
CA SER A 143 -5.10 -18.87 -11.19
C SER A 143 -3.73 -18.49 -11.77
N ARG A 144 -3.68 -17.50 -12.68
CA ARG A 144 -2.42 -17.00 -13.25
C ARG A 144 -1.56 -16.28 -12.22
N PHE A 145 -2.16 -15.46 -11.38
CA PHE A 145 -1.43 -14.74 -10.32
C PHE A 145 -0.89 -15.68 -9.24
N GLU A 146 -1.57 -16.79 -8.99
CA GLU A 146 -1.15 -17.82 -8.04
C GLU A 146 -0.15 -18.83 -8.63
N TRP A 147 0.02 -18.87 -9.95
CA TRP A 147 0.91 -19.82 -10.61
C TRP A 147 2.40 -19.64 -10.26
N GLY A 148 2.83 -18.39 -10.14
CA GLY A 148 4.21 -18.05 -9.80
C GLY A 148 4.46 -18.02 -8.28
N MET A 149 5.08 -16.95 -7.81
CA MET A 149 5.36 -16.76 -6.39
C MET A 149 4.59 -15.54 -5.86
N ALA A 150 3.67 -15.78 -4.93
CA ALA A 150 2.94 -14.72 -4.22
C ALA A 150 3.53 -14.54 -2.81
N ILE A 151 3.97 -13.33 -2.49
CA ILE A 151 4.67 -13.00 -1.25
C ILE A 151 3.95 -11.89 -0.51
N ASP A 152 3.68 -12.13 0.78
CA ASP A 152 3.14 -11.14 1.70
C ASP A 152 4.26 -10.28 2.28
N ILE A 153 4.16 -8.97 2.10
CA ILE A 153 5.05 -8.01 2.73
C ILE A 153 4.32 -7.43 3.94
N GLN A 154 4.81 -7.74 5.12
CA GLN A 154 4.21 -7.34 6.37
C GLN A 154 4.80 -6.04 6.92
N MET A 155 4.17 -5.55 7.98
CA MET A 155 4.68 -4.38 8.71
C MET A 155 6.07 -4.67 9.28
N PRO A 156 7.02 -3.73 9.12
CA PRO A 156 8.33 -3.90 9.70
C PRO A 156 8.26 -3.91 11.23
N ASP A 157 9.14 -4.71 11.83
CA ASP A 157 9.35 -4.70 13.27
C ASP A 157 9.96 -3.36 13.74
N TYR A 158 10.09 -3.21 15.05
CA TYR A 158 10.62 -1.97 15.65
C TYR A 158 12.03 -1.65 15.16
N GLU A 159 12.91 -2.65 15.12
CA GLU A 159 14.31 -2.49 14.73
C GLU A 159 14.44 -2.06 13.27
N THR A 160 13.66 -2.68 12.40
CA THR A 160 13.60 -2.30 10.97
C THR A 160 13.06 -0.88 10.79
N ARG A 161 12.06 -0.45 11.59
CA ARG A 161 11.57 0.94 11.53
C ARG A 161 12.63 1.94 11.97
N CYS A 162 13.38 1.65 13.05
CA CYS A 162 14.53 2.49 13.47
C CYS A 162 15.57 2.61 12.36
N ALA A 163 15.91 1.49 11.73
CA ALA A 163 16.86 1.46 10.62
C ALA A 163 16.37 2.26 9.40
N ILE A 164 15.07 2.22 9.10
CA ILE A 164 14.47 3.03 8.02
C ILE A 164 14.59 4.52 8.33
N VAL A 165 14.24 4.95 9.55
CA VAL A 165 14.35 6.36 9.97
C VAL A 165 15.79 6.84 9.86
N LYS A 166 16.73 6.06 10.39
CA LYS A 166 18.16 6.39 10.35
C LYS A 166 18.66 6.54 8.91
N ALA A 167 18.44 5.54 8.08
CA ALA A 167 18.87 5.57 6.68
C ALA A 167 18.26 6.73 5.89
N LYS A 168 17.01 7.11 6.18
CA LYS A 168 16.35 8.25 5.52
C LYS A 168 16.91 9.60 6.01
N ALA A 169 17.23 9.74 7.28
CA ALA A 169 17.88 10.95 7.81
C ALA A 169 19.28 11.13 7.22
N GLU A 170 20.05 10.04 7.12
CA GLU A 170 21.38 10.05 6.48
C GLU A 170 21.32 10.51 5.01
N LEU A 171 20.30 10.09 4.26
CA LEU A 171 20.08 10.56 2.89
C LEU A 171 19.78 12.07 2.78
N SER A 172 19.27 12.65 3.86
CA SER A 172 19.03 14.10 4.00
C SER A 172 20.22 14.83 4.64
N ASN A 173 21.36 14.17 4.79
CA ASN A 173 22.54 14.70 5.47
C ASN A 173 22.28 15.25 6.88
N THR A 174 21.33 14.64 7.60
CA THR A 174 20.96 15.01 8.95
C THR A 174 21.23 13.85 9.90
N GLU A 175 22.00 14.13 10.96
CA GLU A 175 22.15 13.20 12.08
C GLU A 175 20.99 13.40 13.05
N LEU A 176 20.36 12.30 13.45
CA LEU A 176 19.29 12.29 14.45
C LEU A 176 19.78 11.59 15.72
N ASP A 177 19.41 12.13 16.87
CA ASP A 177 19.64 11.49 18.15
C ASP A 177 18.85 10.16 18.22
N SER A 178 19.42 9.19 18.94
CA SER A 178 18.80 7.87 19.12
C SER A 178 17.38 7.96 19.67
N ASP A 179 17.15 8.87 20.62
CA ASP A 179 15.85 9.08 21.27
C ASP A 179 14.77 9.54 20.27
N VAL A 180 15.15 10.37 19.29
CA VAL A 180 14.25 10.83 18.21
C VAL A 180 13.89 9.68 17.28
N ILE A 181 14.89 8.86 16.90
CA ILE A 181 14.68 7.67 16.07
C ILE A 181 13.72 6.70 16.76
N GLU A 182 13.95 6.41 18.04
CA GLU A 182 13.13 5.53 18.86
C GLU A 182 11.70 6.07 19.02
N TYR A 183 11.57 7.37 19.24
CA TYR A 183 10.26 8.03 19.33
C TYR A 183 9.46 7.87 18.05
N LEU A 184 10.06 8.16 16.89
CA LEU A 184 9.41 8.01 15.59
C LEU A 184 9.01 6.56 15.34
N ALA A 185 9.93 5.61 15.53
CA ALA A 185 9.69 4.18 15.32
C ALA A 185 8.62 3.62 16.27
N THR A 186 8.52 4.14 17.49
CA THR A 186 7.54 3.71 18.50
C THR A 186 6.14 4.28 18.21
N ASN A 187 6.07 5.51 17.75
CA ASN A 187 4.80 6.21 17.60
C ASN A 187 4.16 6.02 16.22
N PHE A 188 4.93 5.73 15.16
CA PHE A 188 4.44 5.56 13.78
C PHE A 188 4.55 4.10 13.35
N LYS A 189 3.53 3.30 13.69
CA LYS A 189 3.49 1.83 13.50
C LYS A 189 2.60 1.39 12.34
N THR A 190 1.78 2.26 11.79
CA THR A 190 0.68 1.89 10.88
C THR A 190 1.14 1.67 9.45
N ASN A 191 2.08 2.47 8.97
CA ASN A 191 2.73 2.27 7.67
C ASN A 191 4.00 3.12 7.57
N ILE A 192 4.89 2.75 6.64
CA ILE A 192 6.18 3.43 6.45
C ILE A 192 5.98 4.85 5.89
N ARG A 193 4.95 5.10 5.08
CA ARG A 193 4.67 6.45 4.55
C ARG A 193 4.37 7.45 5.66
N GLU A 194 3.64 7.02 6.71
CA GLU A 194 3.41 7.89 7.87
C GLU A 194 4.70 8.17 8.64
N LEU A 195 5.53 7.13 8.81
CA LEU A 195 6.83 7.25 9.46
C LEU A 195 7.74 8.22 8.69
N GLU A 196 7.86 8.05 7.37
CA GLU A 196 8.61 8.96 6.49
C GLU A 196 8.02 10.38 6.50
N GLY A 197 6.70 10.50 6.48
CA GLY A 197 6.01 11.79 6.53
C GLY A 197 6.27 12.54 7.84
N ALA A 198 6.34 11.84 8.97
CA ALA A 198 6.70 12.40 10.26
C ALA A 198 8.16 12.86 10.28
N LEU A 199 9.07 12.02 9.79
CA LEU A 199 10.48 12.35 9.65
C LEU A 199 10.69 13.58 8.75
N ASN A 200 10.09 13.62 7.57
CA ASN A 200 10.23 14.74 6.65
C ASN A 200 9.75 16.06 7.24
N ARG A 201 8.65 16.05 8.02
CA ARG A 201 8.18 17.26 8.73
C ARG A 201 9.17 17.71 9.79
N LEU A 202 9.74 16.77 10.53
CA LEU A 202 10.75 17.06 11.54
C LEU A 202 11.98 17.69 10.91
N LEU A 203 12.51 17.10 9.83
CA LEU A 203 13.68 17.60 9.11
C LEU A 203 13.42 18.99 8.51
N ALA A 204 12.28 19.20 7.89
CA ALA A 204 11.90 20.49 7.33
C ALA A 204 11.80 21.58 8.43
N TYR A 205 11.25 21.23 9.59
CA TYR A 205 11.16 22.16 10.71
C TYR A 205 12.54 22.49 11.31
N ALA A 206 13.39 21.49 11.47
CA ALA A 206 14.77 21.65 11.93
C ALA A 206 15.58 22.56 10.99
N GLU A 207 15.42 22.37 9.68
CA GLU A 207 16.05 23.22 8.67
C GLU A 207 15.54 24.68 8.74
N MET A 208 14.23 24.88 8.86
CA MET A 208 13.63 26.21 8.96
C MET A 208 14.07 26.98 10.21
N GLN A 209 14.25 26.31 11.33
CA GLN A 209 14.60 26.89 12.61
C GLN A 209 16.13 26.86 12.89
N ASN A 210 16.90 26.24 12.01
CA ASN A 210 18.35 26.08 12.09
C ASN A 210 18.81 25.44 13.42
N PHE A 211 18.14 24.36 13.84
CA PHE A 211 18.49 23.59 15.04
C PHE A 211 18.69 22.10 14.73
N THR A 212 19.40 21.40 15.60
CA THR A 212 19.51 19.93 15.53
C THR A 212 18.27 19.31 16.21
N PRO A 213 17.56 18.37 15.55
CA PRO A 213 16.40 17.71 16.15
C PRO A 213 16.77 17.02 17.47
N ASP A 214 16.16 17.44 18.56
CA ASP A 214 16.24 16.79 19.87
C ASP A 214 14.85 16.49 20.42
N LEU A 215 14.75 15.53 21.34
CA LEU A 215 13.46 15.04 21.84
C LEU A 215 12.67 16.15 22.58
N ALA A 216 13.32 17.10 23.22
CA ALA A 216 12.68 18.15 24.00
C ALA A 216 12.02 19.22 23.11
N ALA A 217 12.69 19.59 22.01
CA ALA A 217 12.12 20.48 21.00
C ALA A 217 11.05 19.75 20.17
N ASP A 218 11.22 18.44 19.95
CA ASP A 218 10.42 17.63 19.06
C ASP A 218 9.10 17.15 19.67
N GLU A 219 8.99 17.04 21.01
CA GLU A 219 7.72 16.63 21.64
C GLU A 219 6.55 17.58 21.32
N GLY A 220 6.82 18.87 21.16
CA GLY A 220 5.83 19.85 20.70
C GLY A 220 5.42 19.60 19.23
N ILE A 221 6.40 19.46 18.35
CA ILE A 221 6.21 19.29 16.90
C ILE A 221 5.64 17.91 16.59
N LEU A 222 6.22 16.86 17.16
CA LEU A 222 5.79 15.49 16.99
C LEU A 222 4.46 15.21 17.71
N GLY A 223 4.20 15.89 18.82
CA GLY A 223 2.91 15.91 19.50
C GLY A 223 1.81 16.49 18.62
N ASP A 224 2.08 17.56 17.89
CA ASP A 224 1.15 18.17 16.93
C ASP A 224 0.97 17.27 15.68
N ILE A 225 2.02 16.64 15.20
CA ILE A 225 1.95 15.64 14.13
C ILE A 225 1.08 14.46 14.58
N LYS A 226 1.20 14.02 15.83
CA LYS A 226 0.39 12.93 16.39
C LYS A 226 -1.07 13.35 16.63
N ARG A 227 -1.33 14.59 17.05
CA ARG A 227 -2.69 15.14 17.23
C ARG A 227 -3.40 15.38 15.90
N ASN A 228 -2.68 15.78 14.87
CA ASN A 228 -3.21 16.02 13.52
C ASN A 228 -3.30 14.75 12.67
N ARG A 229 -3.03 13.57 13.24
CA ARG A 229 -3.39 12.31 12.55
C ARG A 229 -4.88 12.29 12.30
N PRO A 230 -5.34 11.94 11.09
CA PRO A 230 -6.68 11.44 10.94
C PRO A 230 -6.76 10.18 11.83
N GLN A 231 -7.31 10.36 13.02
CA GLN A 231 -7.59 9.23 13.90
C GLN A 231 -8.49 8.31 13.10
N HIS A 232 -8.05 7.08 12.83
CA HIS A 232 -8.95 6.05 12.36
C HIS A 232 -10.04 5.89 13.43
N ILE A 233 -11.14 6.57 13.19
CA ILE A 233 -12.29 6.53 14.08
C ILE A 233 -12.75 5.09 14.08
N THR A 234 -12.74 4.44 15.26
CA THR A 234 -13.24 3.08 15.38
C THR A 234 -14.74 3.10 15.68
N ALA A 235 -15.45 2.02 15.32
CA ALA A 235 -16.87 1.87 15.66
C ALA A 235 -17.13 2.07 17.16
N LYS A 236 -16.26 1.54 17.99
CA LYS A 236 -16.34 1.72 19.45
C LYS A 236 -16.25 3.19 19.87
N GLN A 237 -15.33 3.95 19.29
CA GLN A 237 -15.18 5.37 19.57
C GLN A 237 -16.39 6.20 19.14
N ILE A 238 -17.02 5.87 18.01
CA ILE A 238 -18.28 6.52 17.58
C ILE A 238 -19.38 6.24 18.60
N ILE A 239 -19.55 4.98 18.99
CA ILE A 239 -20.56 4.56 19.96
C ILE A 239 -20.33 5.25 21.32
N ASP A 240 -19.10 5.19 21.85
CA ASP A 240 -18.76 5.77 23.15
C ASP A 240 -18.94 7.31 23.16
N LYS A 241 -18.48 7.99 22.11
CA LYS A 241 -18.62 9.47 22.01
C LYS A 241 -20.07 9.88 21.85
N THR A 242 -20.86 9.15 21.05
CA THR A 242 -22.29 9.44 20.88
C THR A 242 -23.05 9.19 22.19
N ALA A 243 -22.78 8.10 22.88
CA ALA A 243 -23.39 7.80 24.18
C ALA A 243 -23.09 8.93 25.21
N ARG A 244 -21.81 9.34 25.30
CA ARG A 244 -21.42 10.46 26.18
C ARG A 244 -22.08 11.78 25.82
N TYR A 245 -22.17 12.12 24.53
CA TYR A 245 -22.78 13.37 24.08
C TYR A 245 -24.26 13.48 24.48
N TYR A 246 -24.99 12.35 24.42
CA TYR A 246 -26.39 12.29 24.80
C TYR A 246 -26.60 11.87 26.25
N ASN A 247 -25.52 11.72 27.01
CA ASN A 247 -25.54 11.30 28.43
C ASN A 247 -26.35 10.02 28.69
N ILE A 248 -26.14 8.99 27.85
CA ILE A 248 -26.76 7.68 27.96
C ILE A 248 -25.69 6.59 28.12
N ASP A 249 -26.07 5.48 28.78
CA ASP A 249 -25.17 4.34 28.89
C ASP A 249 -25.03 3.64 27.50
N VAL A 250 -23.81 3.23 27.16
CA VAL A 250 -23.54 2.47 25.95
C VAL A 250 -24.35 1.20 25.87
N LYS A 251 -24.59 0.53 27.03
CA LYS A 251 -25.42 -0.66 27.09
C LYS A 251 -26.87 -0.38 26.71
N ASP A 252 -27.42 0.75 27.15
CA ASP A 252 -28.78 1.16 26.79
C ASP A 252 -28.86 1.54 25.30
N MET A 253 -27.86 2.24 24.78
CA MET A 253 -27.80 2.58 23.37
C MET A 253 -27.73 1.35 22.45
N CYS A 254 -27.04 0.29 22.87
CA CYS A 254 -26.94 -0.98 22.14
C CYS A 254 -28.08 -1.97 22.45
N SER A 255 -29.02 -1.62 23.36
CA SER A 255 -30.15 -2.47 23.72
C SER A 255 -31.30 -2.42 22.70
N SER A 256 -32.31 -3.28 22.86
CA SER A 256 -33.55 -3.27 22.06
C SER A 256 -34.56 -2.20 22.43
N ARG A 257 -34.28 -1.35 23.45
CA ARG A 257 -35.17 -0.30 23.92
C ARG A 257 -35.48 0.71 22.84
N ARG A 258 -36.75 1.14 22.74
CA ARG A 258 -37.26 2.05 21.70
C ARG A 258 -37.64 3.44 22.21
N ASP A 259 -37.27 3.75 23.46
CA ASP A 259 -37.50 5.07 24.04
C ASP A 259 -36.87 6.15 23.17
N LYS A 260 -37.58 7.27 22.94
CA LYS A 260 -37.14 8.37 22.05
C LYS A 260 -35.74 8.89 22.43
N PHE A 261 -35.43 8.92 23.72
CA PHE A 261 -34.11 9.36 24.23
C PHE A 261 -32.97 8.39 23.89
N ILE A 262 -33.26 7.11 23.57
CA ILE A 262 -32.29 6.10 23.18
C ILE A 262 -32.30 5.88 21.68
N ALA A 263 -33.46 5.94 21.05
CA ALA A 263 -33.63 5.67 19.61
C ALA A 263 -32.91 6.71 18.74
N MET A 264 -33.01 8.00 19.06
CA MET A 264 -32.37 9.07 18.30
C MET A 264 -30.84 9.01 18.37
N PRO A 265 -30.18 8.93 19.52
CA PRO A 265 -28.74 8.73 19.62
C PRO A 265 -28.24 7.49 18.88
N ARG A 266 -28.99 6.38 18.95
CA ARG A 266 -28.67 5.14 18.22
C ARG A 266 -28.68 5.36 16.71
N GLN A 267 -29.70 6.06 16.20
CA GLN A 267 -29.79 6.38 14.76
C GLN A 267 -28.61 7.25 14.30
N ILE A 268 -28.20 8.21 15.12
CA ILE A 268 -27.05 9.07 14.84
C ILE A 268 -25.75 8.24 14.84
N ALA A 269 -25.57 7.38 15.86
CA ALA A 269 -24.40 6.48 15.87
C ALA A 269 -24.36 5.57 14.63
N MET A 270 -25.50 4.99 14.24
CA MET A 270 -25.61 4.16 13.03
C MET A 270 -25.31 4.95 11.76
N PHE A 271 -25.81 6.18 11.67
CA PHE A 271 -25.50 7.06 10.54
C PHE A 271 -24.00 7.36 10.45
N LEU A 272 -23.35 7.71 11.57
CA LEU A 272 -21.92 7.97 11.62
C LEU A 272 -21.09 6.72 11.32
N LEU A 273 -21.48 5.54 11.81
CA LEU A 273 -20.84 4.27 11.47
C LEU A 273 -20.89 3.99 9.96
N ARG A 274 -22.00 4.34 9.32
CA ARG A 274 -22.15 4.15 7.88
C ARG A 274 -21.38 5.20 7.07
N SER A 275 -21.44 6.47 7.44
CA SER A 275 -20.79 7.55 6.69
C SER A 275 -19.27 7.49 6.82
N GLU A 276 -18.76 7.29 8.04
CA GLU A 276 -17.31 7.36 8.32
C GLU A 276 -16.59 6.03 8.12
N LEU A 277 -17.23 4.90 8.51
CA LEU A 277 -16.60 3.57 8.44
C LEU A 277 -17.16 2.70 7.31
N LYS A 278 -18.11 3.20 6.51
CA LYS A 278 -18.76 2.47 5.41
C LYS A 278 -19.32 1.09 5.83
N MET A 279 -19.72 0.96 7.10
CA MET A 279 -20.30 -0.28 7.62
C MET A 279 -21.69 -0.50 7.04
N SER A 280 -22.02 -1.75 6.67
CA SER A 280 -23.39 -2.15 6.31
C SER A 280 -24.26 -2.31 7.55
N PHE A 281 -25.54 -1.97 7.45
CA PHE A 281 -26.48 -2.34 8.52
C PHE A 281 -26.57 -3.86 8.62
N PRO A 282 -26.58 -4.42 9.85
CA PRO A 282 -26.95 -5.81 10.03
C PRO A 282 -28.38 -6.01 9.51
N LYS A 283 -28.60 -7.14 8.81
CA LYS A 283 -29.92 -7.56 8.32
C LYS A 283 -30.84 -7.87 9.48
#